data_9708cdf9e7e901627cb2968c98886854
#
_entry.id   9708cdf9e7e901627cb2968c98886854
#
_cell.length_a   1.000
_cell.length_b   1.000
_cell.length_c   1.000
_cell.angle_alpha   90.00
_cell.angle_beta   90.00
_cell.angle_gamma   90.00
#
_symmetry.space_group_name_H-M   'P 1'
#
loop_
_entity.id
_entity.type
_entity.pdbx_description
1 polymer ?
#
loop_
_entity_poly.entity_id
_entity_poly.type
_entity_poly.pdbx_seq_one_letter_code
_entity_poly.pdbx_strand_id
1 'polypeptide(L)'
;MRIVLSVLAISGLSFLGSCGPLTPPRTDTMSDTTHTNLLIHSSSPYLQQHAHNPVDWMPWGNEAFEKAKAEDKLIFISIGYSACHWCHVMEHETFENEEAAGFINEHFVSIKVDREERPDVDQIYMNAVQLMTKRGGWPLNCIALPDGRPVFGGTYFPRDRFIQQLESLIALKESEPKRMEEYAGKLTQGVISSDLIIADKDGLARDAGGRPWPKSERNKYGADIDSRVDSWRLQFDRQRGLSNGAPKFPIPTNLDFLLHYGTERGDMDVLGHVQLTLDMMSRGGIYDQAGGGFARYSTDSDWMVPHFEKMLYDNAQLLSTYA
;
A
#
# COMPACT_ATOMS: atom_id res chain seq x y z
N MET A 1 56.03 2.21 -39.75
CA MET A 1 54.72 2.32 -40.40
C MET A 1 54.02 3.50 -39.74
N ARG A 2 54.00 4.66 -40.42
CA ARG A 2 53.52 5.94 -39.87
C ARG A 2 52.00 6.00 -40.02
N ILE A 3 51.31 6.22 -38.94
CA ILE A 3 49.86 6.49 -38.93
C ILE A 3 49.67 8.01 -38.90
N VAL A 4 49.03 8.53 -39.90
CA VAL A 4 48.71 9.95 -40.10
C VAL A 4 47.43 10.26 -39.29
N LEU A 5 47.52 11.18 -38.33
CA LEU A 5 46.35 11.76 -37.65
C LEU A 5 45.76 12.84 -38.53
N SER A 6 44.53 12.64 -38.98
CA SER A 6 43.72 13.71 -39.62
C SER A 6 42.91 14.43 -38.55
N VAL A 7 43.24 15.70 -38.34
CA VAL A 7 42.49 16.61 -37.50
C VAL A 7 41.32 17.16 -38.32
N LEU A 8 40.11 16.82 -37.95
CA LEU A 8 38.89 17.44 -38.48
C LEU A 8 38.52 18.64 -37.60
N ALA A 9 38.64 19.83 -38.19
CA ALA A 9 38.17 21.07 -37.59
C ALA A 9 36.64 21.12 -37.68
N ILE A 10 35.96 21.10 -36.54
CA ILE A 10 34.51 21.33 -36.44
C ILE A 10 34.31 22.83 -36.20
N SER A 11 33.83 23.53 -37.23
CA SER A 11 33.40 24.92 -37.16
C SER A 11 32.20 25.08 -36.25
N GLY A 12 32.36 25.88 -35.20
CA GLY A 12 31.30 26.22 -34.24
C GLY A 12 30.19 27.04 -34.90
N LEU A 13 29.00 26.49 -34.91
CA LEU A 13 27.75 27.22 -35.14
C LEU A 13 27.21 27.68 -33.80
N SER A 14 27.36 29.00 -33.52
CA SER A 14 26.78 29.63 -32.32
C SER A 14 25.28 29.76 -32.53
N PHE A 15 24.49 28.87 -31.87
CA PHE A 15 23.06 29.08 -31.69
C PHE A 15 22.85 30.08 -30.57
N LEU A 16 22.56 31.34 -30.91
CA LEU A 16 21.97 32.31 -30.02
C LEU A 16 20.50 31.89 -29.78
N GLY A 17 20.27 31.02 -28.83
CA GLY A 17 18.93 30.72 -28.33
C GLY A 17 18.37 31.94 -27.60
N SER A 18 17.34 32.57 -28.18
CA SER A 18 16.54 33.61 -27.54
C SER A 18 15.91 33.03 -26.26
N CYS A 19 16.40 33.49 -25.11
CA CYS A 19 15.68 33.35 -23.84
C CYS A 19 14.43 34.24 -23.88
N GLY A 20 13.30 33.66 -24.26
CA GLY A 20 12.00 34.26 -23.99
C GLY A 20 11.80 34.33 -22.45
N PRO A 21 11.05 35.31 -21.95
CA PRO A 21 10.81 35.42 -20.53
C PRO A 21 10.16 34.13 -20.01
N LEU A 22 10.79 33.52 -19.00
CA LEU A 22 10.20 32.45 -18.23
C LEU A 22 8.88 32.98 -17.65
N THR A 23 7.76 32.51 -18.18
CA THR A 23 6.48 32.69 -17.52
C THR A 23 6.63 32.10 -16.10
N PRO A 24 6.33 32.84 -15.06
CA PRO A 24 6.34 32.28 -13.71
C PRO A 24 5.42 31.04 -13.71
N PRO A 25 5.74 30.03 -12.91
CA PRO A 25 4.85 28.88 -12.77
C PRO A 25 3.46 29.43 -12.47
N ARG A 26 2.46 28.94 -13.18
CA ARG A 26 1.07 29.22 -12.91
C ARG A 26 0.90 29.02 -11.40
N THR A 27 0.66 30.10 -10.68
CA THR A 27 0.11 30.01 -9.34
C THR A 27 -1.22 29.30 -9.54
N ASP A 28 -1.29 28.05 -9.09
CA ASP A 28 -2.56 27.37 -8.96
C ASP A 28 -3.47 28.35 -8.23
N THR A 29 -4.52 28.74 -8.90
CA THR A 29 -5.59 29.53 -8.32
C THR A 29 -5.97 28.78 -7.05
N MET A 30 -5.77 29.43 -5.90
CA MET A 30 -6.33 28.93 -4.64
C MET A 30 -7.77 28.58 -4.94
N SER A 31 -8.07 27.28 -4.95
CA SER A 31 -9.44 26.80 -5.03
C SER A 31 -10.18 27.52 -3.91
N ASP A 32 -11.31 28.09 -4.24
CA ASP A 32 -12.22 28.68 -3.26
C ASP A 32 -12.57 27.53 -2.30
N THR A 33 -11.83 27.43 -1.17
CA THR A 33 -11.95 26.32 -0.23
C THR A 33 -13.19 26.55 0.60
N THR A 34 -14.33 26.13 0.03
CA THR A 34 -15.63 26.23 0.71
C THR A 34 -15.70 25.30 1.92
N HIS A 35 -14.88 24.25 1.93
CA HIS A 35 -14.83 23.24 3.00
C HIS A 35 -13.48 23.21 3.69
N THR A 36 -13.48 22.98 4.99
CA THR A 36 -12.29 22.70 5.79
C THR A 36 -12.67 21.77 6.94
N ASN A 37 -12.09 20.59 6.97
CA ASN A 37 -12.33 19.59 8.00
C ASN A 37 -11.14 19.50 8.98
N LEU A 38 -11.23 18.62 9.98
CA LEU A 38 -10.24 18.51 11.06
C LEU A 38 -8.85 18.04 10.61
N LEU A 39 -8.72 17.49 9.41
CA LEU A 39 -7.43 17.05 8.88
C LEU A 39 -6.45 18.19 8.59
N ILE A 40 -6.92 19.43 8.53
CA ILE A 40 -6.07 20.61 8.33
C ILE A 40 -5.00 20.75 9.43
N HIS A 41 -5.25 20.18 10.61
CA HIS A 41 -4.34 20.22 11.75
C HIS A 41 -3.41 18.99 11.81
N SER A 42 -3.50 18.06 10.85
CA SER A 42 -2.66 16.87 10.80
C SER A 42 -1.24 17.20 10.34
N SER A 43 -0.26 16.42 10.81
CA SER A 43 1.12 16.46 10.30
C SER A 43 1.31 15.66 9.02
N SER A 44 0.43 14.70 8.75
CA SER A 44 0.49 13.85 7.56
C SER A 44 0.18 14.64 6.29
N PRO A 45 1.09 14.68 5.29
CA PRO A 45 0.78 15.27 3.98
C PRO A 45 -0.41 14.62 3.29
N TYR A 46 -0.60 13.31 3.46
CA TYR A 46 -1.74 12.59 2.92
C TYR A 46 -3.06 13.05 3.54
N LEU A 47 -3.11 13.21 4.86
CA LEU A 47 -4.32 13.69 5.52
C LEU A 47 -4.60 15.15 5.15
N GLN A 48 -3.58 16.01 5.06
CA GLN A 48 -3.73 17.40 4.63
C GLN A 48 -4.27 17.53 3.20
N GLN A 49 -3.97 16.61 2.29
CA GLN A 49 -4.57 16.58 0.94
C GLN A 49 -6.10 16.52 0.99
N HIS A 50 -6.64 15.81 1.98
CA HIS A 50 -8.08 15.64 2.18
C HIS A 50 -8.72 16.72 3.07
N ALA A 51 -7.96 17.71 3.55
CA ALA A 51 -8.44 18.73 4.47
C ALA A 51 -9.54 19.62 3.90
N HIS A 52 -9.62 19.73 2.58
CA HIS A 52 -10.59 20.56 1.86
C HIS A 52 -11.66 19.75 1.12
N ASN A 53 -11.72 18.44 1.33
CA ASN A 53 -12.86 17.65 0.85
C ASN A 53 -14.14 18.08 1.58
N PRO A 54 -15.31 18.05 0.91
CA PRO A 54 -16.62 18.29 1.54
C PRO A 54 -17.03 17.20 2.54
N VAL A 55 -16.35 16.04 2.58
CA VAL A 55 -16.52 15.05 3.65
C VAL A 55 -15.91 15.56 4.96
N ASP A 56 -16.66 15.46 6.04
CA ASP A 56 -16.26 15.89 7.40
C ASP A 56 -15.25 14.91 8.03
N TRP A 57 -14.10 14.79 7.39
CA TRP A 57 -13.04 13.91 7.83
C TRP A 57 -12.49 14.27 9.20
N MET A 58 -12.35 13.25 10.05
CA MET A 58 -11.63 13.31 11.30
C MET A 58 -10.35 12.45 11.24
N PRO A 59 -9.27 12.82 11.95
CA PRO A 59 -8.13 11.93 12.13
C PRO A 59 -8.53 10.74 13.02
N TRP A 60 -7.76 9.66 12.95
CA TRP A 60 -7.93 8.52 13.85
C TRP A 60 -7.66 8.93 15.30
N GLY A 61 -8.65 8.81 16.15
CA GLY A 61 -8.57 9.20 17.56
C GLY A 61 -9.86 9.00 18.32
N ASN A 62 -9.78 9.10 19.63
CA ASN A 62 -10.94 8.87 20.52
C ASN A 62 -12.11 9.79 20.23
N GLU A 63 -11.86 11.05 19.80
CA GLU A 63 -12.91 12.01 19.48
C GLU A 63 -13.90 11.50 18.43
N ALA A 64 -13.38 10.84 17.37
CA ALA A 64 -14.22 10.30 16.32
C ALA A 64 -15.09 9.14 16.84
N PHE A 65 -14.54 8.26 17.67
CA PHE A 65 -15.30 7.16 18.29
C PHE A 65 -16.34 7.65 19.28
N GLU A 66 -16.01 8.66 20.10
CA GLU A 66 -16.97 9.25 21.03
C GLU A 66 -18.11 9.97 20.29
N LYS A 67 -17.79 10.68 19.20
CA LYS A 67 -18.80 11.29 18.32
C LYS A 67 -19.71 10.22 17.72
N ALA A 68 -19.16 9.13 17.20
CA ALA A 68 -19.94 8.05 16.60
C ALA A 68 -20.90 7.40 17.63
N LYS A 69 -20.43 7.20 18.87
CA LYS A 69 -21.26 6.69 19.96
C LYS A 69 -22.36 7.68 20.36
N ALA A 70 -22.04 8.97 20.47
CA ALA A 70 -22.99 10.00 20.88
C ALA A 70 -24.11 10.22 19.84
N GLU A 71 -23.76 10.09 18.54
CA GLU A 71 -24.70 10.25 17.42
C GLU A 71 -25.35 8.93 16.97
N ASP A 72 -24.98 7.81 17.58
CA ASP A 72 -25.35 6.44 17.15
C ASP A 72 -25.14 6.22 15.65
N LYS A 73 -24.03 6.71 15.10
CA LYS A 73 -23.65 6.56 13.70
C LYS A 73 -22.62 5.46 13.50
N LEU A 74 -22.71 4.76 12.36
CA LEU A 74 -21.61 3.92 11.90
C LEU A 74 -20.38 4.79 11.59
N ILE A 75 -19.20 4.17 11.68
CA ILE A 75 -17.95 4.84 11.33
C ILE A 75 -17.55 4.43 9.91
N PHE A 76 -17.29 5.41 9.05
CA PHE A 76 -16.63 5.21 7.77
C PHE A 76 -15.13 5.45 7.92
N ILE A 77 -14.31 4.43 7.71
CA ILE A 77 -12.86 4.47 7.81
C ILE A 77 -12.26 4.31 6.42
N SER A 78 -11.54 5.33 5.95
CA SER A 78 -10.85 5.30 4.67
C SER A 78 -9.33 5.40 4.91
N ILE A 79 -8.60 4.38 4.49
CA ILE A 79 -7.16 4.24 4.70
C ILE A 79 -6.44 4.29 3.36
N GLY A 80 -5.34 5.03 3.30
CA GLY A 80 -4.52 5.15 2.10
C GLY A 80 -3.16 5.74 2.41
N TYR A 81 -2.49 6.29 1.41
CA TYR A 81 -1.18 6.93 1.51
C TYR A 81 -0.97 7.91 0.36
N SER A 82 -0.01 8.84 0.49
CA SER A 82 0.17 9.97 -0.43
C SER A 82 0.37 9.57 -1.89
N ALA A 83 1.11 8.50 -2.17
CA ALA A 83 1.40 8.05 -3.54
C ALA A 83 0.34 7.09 -4.11
N CYS A 84 -0.76 6.85 -3.39
CA CYS A 84 -1.78 5.88 -3.77
C CYS A 84 -2.66 6.39 -4.92
N HIS A 85 -2.41 5.93 -6.14
CA HIS A 85 -3.17 6.35 -7.32
C HIS A 85 -4.69 6.17 -7.17
N TRP A 86 -5.14 4.98 -6.78
CA TRP A 86 -6.57 4.70 -6.65
C TRP A 86 -7.23 5.42 -5.46
N CYS A 87 -6.43 5.87 -4.47
CA CYS A 87 -6.93 6.74 -3.42
C CYS A 87 -7.30 8.12 -3.98
N HIS A 88 -6.45 8.69 -4.85
CA HIS A 88 -6.74 9.95 -5.55
C HIS A 88 -7.91 9.82 -6.52
N VAL A 89 -8.01 8.71 -7.25
CA VAL A 89 -9.19 8.46 -8.10
C VAL A 89 -10.48 8.48 -7.28
N MET A 90 -10.50 7.79 -6.14
CA MET A 90 -11.69 7.76 -5.27
C MET A 90 -11.96 9.12 -4.61
N GLU A 91 -10.92 9.90 -4.31
CA GLU A 91 -11.04 11.27 -3.83
C GLU A 91 -11.81 12.13 -4.82
N HIS A 92 -11.34 12.20 -6.08
CA HIS A 92 -11.96 13.00 -7.13
C HIS A 92 -13.37 12.53 -7.50
N GLU A 93 -13.60 11.22 -7.56
CA GLU A 93 -14.90 10.69 -7.95
C GLU A 93 -15.95 10.75 -6.83
N THR A 94 -15.53 10.59 -5.56
CA THR A 94 -16.46 10.39 -4.45
C THR A 94 -16.33 11.46 -3.36
N PHE A 95 -15.10 11.70 -2.87
CA PHE A 95 -14.92 12.55 -1.67
C PHE A 95 -14.98 14.04 -1.96
N GLU A 96 -14.74 14.47 -3.20
CA GLU A 96 -14.93 15.84 -3.68
C GLU A 96 -16.34 16.09 -4.22
N ASN A 97 -17.18 15.08 -4.32
CA ASN A 97 -18.54 15.21 -4.80
C ASN A 97 -19.47 15.63 -3.64
N GLU A 98 -20.10 16.80 -3.77
CA GLU A 98 -20.95 17.41 -2.75
C GLU A 98 -22.14 16.54 -2.32
N GLU A 99 -22.80 15.87 -3.26
CA GLU A 99 -23.94 15.01 -2.98
C GLU A 99 -23.52 13.77 -2.20
N ALA A 100 -22.44 13.12 -2.64
CA ALA A 100 -21.89 11.95 -1.96
C ALA A 100 -21.36 12.32 -0.56
N ALA A 101 -20.66 13.44 -0.44
CA ALA A 101 -20.15 13.92 0.83
C ALA A 101 -21.28 14.29 1.80
N GLY A 102 -22.32 14.98 1.33
CA GLY A 102 -23.52 15.28 2.11
C GLY A 102 -24.16 14.03 2.69
N PHE A 103 -24.35 13.00 1.85
CA PHE A 103 -24.89 11.70 2.29
C PHE A 103 -24.00 11.03 3.32
N ILE A 104 -22.66 11.02 3.10
CA ILE A 104 -21.70 10.41 4.03
C ILE A 104 -21.72 11.14 5.38
N ASN A 105 -21.72 12.47 5.39
CA ASN A 105 -21.72 13.29 6.61
C ASN A 105 -23.01 13.14 7.42
N GLU A 106 -24.15 12.99 6.75
CA GLU A 106 -25.43 12.77 7.41
C GLU A 106 -25.48 11.45 8.19
N HIS A 107 -24.93 10.37 7.61
CA HIS A 107 -25.14 9.02 8.11
C HIS A 107 -23.95 8.39 8.82
N PHE A 108 -22.73 8.94 8.65
CA PHE A 108 -21.50 8.36 9.18
C PHE A 108 -20.66 9.39 9.95
N VAL A 109 -19.84 8.90 10.85
CA VAL A 109 -18.65 9.61 11.31
C VAL A 109 -17.47 9.12 10.47
N SER A 110 -16.83 10.03 9.74
CA SER A 110 -15.81 9.69 8.75
C SER A 110 -14.40 9.87 9.31
N ILE A 111 -13.60 8.81 9.26
CA ILE A 111 -12.20 8.79 9.70
C ILE A 111 -11.29 8.57 8.51
N LYS A 112 -10.29 9.46 8.33
CA LYS A 112 -9.23 9.28 7.36
C LYS A 112 -7.96 8.81 8.06
N VAL A 113 -7.28 7.81 7.49
CA VAL A 113 -6.08 7.21 8.08
C VAL A 113 -4.95 7.18 7.05
N ASP A 114 -3.81 7.70 7.44
CA ASP A 114 -2.56 7.50 6.71
C ASP A 114 -1.91 6.19 7.19
N ARG A 115 -1.82 5.19 6.33
CA ARG A 115 -1.21 3.91 6.66
C ARG A 115 0.29 4.01 6.99
N GLU A 116 0.97 5.02 6.47
CA GLU A 116 2.39 5.23 6.73
C GLU A 116 2.62 5.71 8.18
N GLU A 117 1.68 6.47 8.75
CA GLU A 117 1.72 6.88 10.16
C GLU A 117 1.06 5.86 11.09
N ARG A 118 0.01 5.14 10.61
CA ARG A 118 -0.78 4.20 11.40
C ARG A 118 -0.87 2.81 10.75
N PRO A 119 0.28 2.13 10.56
CA PRO A 119 0.30 0.77 10.04
C PRO A 119 -0.41 -0.25 10.93
N ASP A 120 -0.50 0.02 12.23
CA ASP A 120 -1.25 -0.75 13.20
C ASP A 120 -2.75 -0.79 12.88
N VAL A 121 -3.33 0.36 12.56
CA VAL A 121 -4.75 0.48 12.17
C VAL A 121 -4.97 -0.16 10.78
N ASP A 122 -4.09 0.15 9.82
CA ASP A 122 -4.14 -0.43 8.48
C ASP A 122 -4.18 -1.95 8.52
N GLN A 123 -3.30 -2.58 9.30
CA GLN A 123 -3.22 -4.03 9.39
C GLN A 123 -4.50 -4.67 9.93
N ILE A 124 -5.11 -4.09 10.95
CA ILE A 124 -6.36 -4.62 11.55
C ILE A 124 -7.49 -4.63 10.51
N TYR A 125 -7.71 -3.49 9.83
CA TYR A 125 -8.79 -3.38 8.84
C TYR A 125 -8.46 -4.12 7.55
N MET A 126 -7.18 -4.20 7.16
CA MET A 126 -6.74 -5.03 6.03
C MET A 126 -7.03 -6.51 6.28
N ASN A 127 -6.72 -7.03 7.46
CA ASN A 127 -7.03 -8.41 7.85
C ASN A 127 -8.55 -8.67 7.80
N ALA A 128 -9.35 -7.74 8.30
CA ALA A 128 -10.80 -7.84 8.23
C ALA A 128 -11.32 -7.91 6.78
N VAL A 129 -10.83 -7.01 5.91
CA VAL A 129 -11.21 -6.99 4.48
C VAL A 129 -10.77 -8.25 3.76
N GLN A 130 -9.57 -8.74 4.03
CA GLN A 130 -9.07 -10.00 3.45
C GLN A 130 -9.89 -11.22 3.91
N LEU A 131 -10.36 -11.24 5.15
CA LEU A 131 -11.28 -12.29 5.62
C LEU A 131 -12.62 -12.25 4.89
N MET A 132 -13.16 -11.05 4.64
CA MET A 132 -14.44 -10.85 3.95
C MET A 132 -14.36 -11.15 2.46
N THR A 133 -13.32 -10.64 1.78
CA THR A 133 -13.27 -10.53 0.31
C THR A 133 -12.23 -11.44 -0.33
N LYS A 134 -11.31 -12.01 0.46
CA LYS A 134 -10.11 -12.72 0.02
C LYS A 134 -9.13 -11.84 -0.80
N ARG A 135 -9.31 -10.54 -0.76
CA ARG A 135 -8.49 -9.54 -1.45
C ARG A 135 -8.17 -8.40 -0.49
N GLY A 136 -7.09 -7.67 -0.78
CA GLY A 136 -6.71 -6.46 -0.06
C GLY A 136 -6.07 -5.46 -1.01
N GLY A 137 -5.83 -4.25 -0.52
CA GLY A 137 -5.21 -3.16 -1.29
C GLY A 137 -5.74 -1.80 -0.83
N TRP A 138 -5.27 -0.76 -1.46
CA TRP A 138 -5.67 0.62 -1.17
C TRP A 138 -6.25 1.31 -2.40
N PRO A 139 -7.23 2.24 -2.20
CA PRO A 139 -7.78 2.68 -0.91
C PRO A 139 -8.44 1.51 -0.18
N LEU A 140 -8.28 1.46 1.15
CA LEU A 140 -8.97 0.50 1.99
C LEU A 140 -10.12 1.23 2.68
N ASN A 141 -11.36 0.84 2.39
CA ASN A 141 -12.56 1.45 2.91
C ASN A 141 -13.33 0.46 3.76
N CYS A 142 -13.60 0.83 5.00
CA CYS A 142 -14.29 -0.01 5.96
C CYS A 142 -15.44 0.75 6.62
N ILE A 143 -16.53 0.04 6.89
CA ILE A 143 -17.59 0.52 7.77
C ILE A 143 -17.52 -0.29 9.05
N ALA A 144 -17.56 0.42 10.18
CA ALA A 144 -17.44 -0.16 11.50
C ALA A 144 -18.58 0.30 12.41
N LEU A 145 -18.84 -0.48 13.45
CA LEU A 145 -19.68 -0.07 14.57
C LEU A 145 -19.01 1.10 15.33
N PRO A 146 -19.76 1.85 16.18
CA PRO A 146 -19.20 2.94 16.97
C PRO A 146 -18.04 2.56 17.89
N ASP A 147 -17.83 1.28 18.15
CA ASP A 147 -16.70 0.75 18.92
C ASP A 147 -15.50 0.32 18.07
N GLY A 148 -15.58 0.51 16.75
CA GLY A 148 -14.51 0.21 15.80
C GLY A 148 -14.53 -1.20 15.22
N ARG A 149 -15.42 -2.09 15.62
CA ARG A 149 -15.51 -3.43 15.04
C ARG A 149 -16.06 -3.37 13.62
N PRO A 150 -15.33 -3.90 12.60
CA PRO A 150 -15.73 -3.80 11.20
C PRO A 150 -16.95 -4.64 10.87
N VAL A 151 -17.82 -4.12 10.00
CA VAL A 151 -19.02 -4.80 9.48
C VAL A 151 -19.02 -4.96 7.97
N PHE A 152 -18.26 -4.11 7.27
CA PHE A 152 -18.12 -4.14 5.82
C PHE A 152 -16.77 -3.56 5.42
N GLY A 153 -16.25 -3.96 4.25
CA GLY A 153 -15.06 -3.32 3.70
C GLY A 153 -14.68 -3.85 2.33
N GLY A 154 -13.82 -3.09 1.70
CA GLY A 154 -13.27 -3.37 0.38
C GLY A 154 -12.25 -2.32 0.00
N THR A 155 -11.81 -2.36 -1.25
CA THR A 155 -10.82 -1.43 -1.77
C THR A 155 -11.52 -0.27 -2.50
N TYR A 156 -11.18 -0.02 -3.75
CA TYR A 156 -11.83 0.99 -4.55
C TYR A 156 -13.28 0.57 -4.93
N PHE A 157 -14.17 1.55 -4.85
CA PHE A 157 -15.55 1.46 -5.33
C PHE A 157 -15.86 2.64 -6.24
N PRO A 158 -16.48 2.45 -7.41
CA PRO A 158 -17.13 3.54 -8.14
C PRO A 158 -18.18 4.21 -7.26
N ARG A 159 -18.30 5.54 -7.33
CA ARG A 159 -19.14 6.38 -6.45
C ARG A 159 -20.54 5.82 -6.23
N ASP A 160 -21.31 5.62 -7.30
CA ASP A 160 -22.72 5.23 -7.18
C ASP A 160 -22.88 3.86 -6.52
N ARG A 161 -21.95 2.95 -6.79
CA ARG A 161 -21.92 1.64 -6.17
C ARG A 161 -21.57 1.72 -4.69
N PHE A 162 -20.68 2.63 -4.34
CA PHE A 162 -20.32 2.87 -2.94
C PHE A 162 -21.49 3.39 -2.15
N ILE A 163 -22.19 4.41 -2.64
CA ILE A 163 -23.39 4.96 -1.99
C ILE A 163 -24.46 3.89 -1.79
N GLN A 164 -24.76 3.07 -2.80
CA GLN A 164 -25.72 1.95 -2.67
C GLN A 164 -25.34 0.95 -1.57
N GLN A 165 -24.03 0.66 -1.42
CA GLN A 165 -23.55 -0.20 -0.32
C GLN A 165 -23.78 0.46 1.04
N LEU A 166 -23.49 1.75 1.15
CA LEU A 166 -23.69 2.52 2.39
C LEU A 166 -25.17 2.57 2.78
N GLU A 167 -26.09 2.85 1.83
CA GLU A 167 -27.54 2.78 2.03
C GLU A 167 -28.01 1.42 2.55
N SER A 168 -27.48 0.34 1.95
CA SER A 168 -27.80 -1.02 2.36
C SER A 168 -27.36 -1.32 3.80
N LEU A 169 -26.22 -0.78 4.21
CA LEU A 169 -25.70 -0.95 5.57
C LEU A 169 -26.51 -0.14 6.59
N ILE A 170 -26.95 1.05 6.24
CA ILE A 170 -27.85 1.86 7.09
C ILE A 170 -29.17 1.11 7.29
N ALA A 171 -29.80 0.64 6.22
CA ALA A 171 -31.04 -0.14 6.28
C ALA A 171 -30.87 -1.42 7.11
N LEU A 172 -29.71 -2.09 7.02
CA LEU A 172 -29.41 -3.27 7.83
C LEU A 172 -29.25 -2.90 9.31
N LYS A 173 -28.58 -1.79 9.63
CA LYS A 173 -28.46 -1.30 11.01
C LYS A 173 -29.81 -1.04 11.64
N GLU A 174 -30.74 -0.43 10.89
CA GLU A 174 -32.07 -0.10 11.34
C GLU A 174 -32.97 -1.35 11.50
N SER A 175 -32.96 -2.23 10.51
CA SER A 175 -33.86 -3.40 10.48
C SER A 175 -33.36 -4.59 11.32
N GLU A 176 -32.06 -4.85 11.31
CA GLU A 176 -31.44 -6.03 11.94
C GLU A 176 -30.17 -5.69 12.76
N PRO A 177 -30.23 -4.76 13.74
CA PRO A 177 -29.04 -4.29 14.47
C PRO A 177 -28.29 -5.43 15.18
N LYS A 178 -29.02 -6.39 15.74
CA LYS A 178 -28.42 -7.56 16.41
C LYS A 178 -27.61 -8.44 15.46
N ARG A 179 -28.10 -8.61 14.23
CA ARG A 179 -27.39 -9.38 13.20
C ARG A 179 -26.08 -8.71 12.79
N MET A 180 -26.11 -7.38 12.66
CA MET A 180 -24.90 -6.60 12.37
C MET A 180 -23.88 -6.73 13.51
N GLU A 181 -24.33 -6.64 14.76
CA GLU A 181 -23.51 -6.80 15.97
C GLU A 181 -22.86 -8.19 16.04
N GLU A 182 -23.65 -9.25 15.83
CA GLU A 182 -23.15 -10.64 15.80
C GLU A 182 -22.10 -10.86 14.70
N TYR A 183 -22.33 -10.27 13.52
CA TYR A 183 -21.40 -10.35 12.41
C TYR A 183 -20.08 -9.65 12.73
N ALA A 184 -20.15 -8.42 13.29
CA ALA A 184 -18.97 -7.68 13.72
C ALA A 184 -18.16 -8.46 14.77
N GLY A 185 -18.84 -9.10 15.72
CA GLY A 185 -18.18 -9.94 16.73
C GLY A 185 -17.46 -11.14 16.13
N LYS A 186 -18.10 -11.87 15.19
CA LYS A 186 -17.51 -13.02 14.49
C LYS A 186 -16.31 -12.60 13.66
N LEU A 187 -16.41 -11.49 12.93
CA LEU A 187 -15.33 -10.98 12.09
C LEU A 187 -14.12 -10.55 12.94
N THR A 188 -14.36 -9.82 14.02
CA THR A 188 -13.32 -9.42 14.97
C THR A 188 -12.60 -10.62 15.57
N GLN A 189 -13.36 -11.65 15.97
CA GLN A 189 -12.77 -12.88 16.48
C GLN A 189 -11.94 -13.61 15.39
N GLY A 190 -12.37 -13.56 14.13
CA GLY A 190 -11.62 -14.07 12.99
C GLY A 190 -10.28 -13.35 12.78
N VAL A 191 -10.27 -12.01 12.89
CA VAL A 191 -9.05 -11.19 12.82
C VAL A 191 -8.09 -11.59 13.95
N ILE A 192 -8.56 -11.60 15.21
CA ILE A 192 -7.74 -11.99 16.37
C ILE A 192 -7.16 -13.41 16.17
N SER A 193 -7.99 -14.34 15.69
CA SER A 193 -7.54 -15.73 15.48
C SER A 193 -6.52 -15.85 14.37
N SER A 194 -6.61 -15.03 13.32
CA SER A 194 -5.62 -15.03 12.23
C SER A 194 -4.26 -14.50 12.70
N ASP A 195 -4.24 -13.47 13.52
CA ASP A 195 -3.02 -12.94 14.12
C ASP A 195 -2.36 -13.94 15.09
N LEU A 196 -3.16 -14.62 15.91
CA LEU A 196 -2.67 -15.68 16.79
C LEU A 196 -2.09 -16.87 16.02
N ILE A 197 -2.69 -17.25 14.89
CA ILE A 197 -2.14 -18.31 14.02
C ILE A 197 -0.80 -17.89 13.42
N ILE A 198 -0.63 -16.63 13.04
CA ILE A 198 0.66 -16.09 12.55
C ILE A 198 1.69 -16.15 13.68
N ALA A 199 1.34 -15.66 14.88
CA ALA A 199 2.24 -15.68 16.04
C ALA A 199 2.62 -17.10 16.47
N ASP A 200 1.70 -18.06 16.40
CA ASP A 200 1.94 -19.46 16.77
C ASP A 200 2.71 -20.22 15.67
N LYS A 201 2.52 -19.89 14.40
CA LYS A 201 3.32 -20.43 13.28
C LYS A 201 4.75 -19.87 13.25
N ASP A 202 4.89 -18.60 13.61
CA ASP A 202 6.20 -17.95 13.66
C ASP A 202 6.96 -18.24 14.94
N GLY A 203 6.40 -19.12 15.85
CA GLY A 203 7.07 -19.59 17.06
C GLY A 203 8.34 -18.81 17.33
N LEU A 204 8.18 -17.51 17.65
CA LEU A 204 9.32 -16.64 17.88
C LEU A 204 10.19 -17.36 18.89
N ALA A 205 11.31 -17.82 18.44
CA ALA A 205 12.26 -18.77 19.02
C ALA A 205 12.80 -18.34 20.40
N ARG A 206 11.90 -18.01 21.31
CA ARG A 206 12.19 -17.72 22.70
C ARG A 206 11.22 -18.50 23.58
N ASP A 207 11.76 -19.14 24.63
CA ASP A 207 10.95 -19.76 25.66
C ASP A 207 10.10 -18.70 26.40
N ALA A 208 9.16 -19.14 27.20
CA ALA A 208 8.32 -18.26 28.01
C ALA A 208 9.10 -17.32 28.97
N GLY A 209 10.39 -17.53 29.15
CA GLY A 209 11.34 -16.68 29.89
C GLY A 209 12.15 -15.75 29.01
N GLY A 210 11.86 -15.68 27.69
CA GLY A 210 12.55 -14.80 26.74
C GLY A 210 13.97 -15.28 26.35
N ARG A 211 14.34 -16.54 26.66
CA ARG A 211 15.66 -17.10 26.35
C ARG A 211 15.69 -17.63 24.91
N PRO A 212 16.81 -17.45 24.19
CA PRO A 212 16.98 -18.03 22.84
C PRO A 212 16.85 -19.56 22.89
N TRP A 213 16.12 -20.12 21.94
CA TRP A 213 16.00 -21.57 21.79
C TRP A 213 17.36 -22.26 21.62
N PRO A 214 17.51 -23.48 22.14
CA PRO A 214 18.73 -24.26 21.99
C PRO A 214 19.10 -24.47 20.52
N LYS A 215 20.42 -24.53 20.22
CA LYS A 215 20.91 -24.79 18.84
C LYS A 215 20.33 -26.05 18.22
N SER A 216 20.05 -27.09 19.01
CA SER A 216 19.42 -28.34 18.57
C SER A 216 17.99 -28.16 18.03
N GLU A 217 17.26 -27.15 18.50
CA GLU A 217 15.91 -26.87 18.00
C GLU A 217 15.92 -25.93 16.81
N ARG A 218 16.96 -25.07 16.68
CA ARG A 218 17.15 -24.23 15.47
C ARG A 218 17.29 -25.06 14.19
N ASN A 219 17.86 -26.27 14.27
CA ASN A 219 17.97 -27.17 13.12
C ASN A 219 16.61 -27.68 12.63
N LYS A 220 15.63 -27.77 13.51
CA LYS A 220 14.24 -28.13 13.15
C LYS A 220 13.58 -27.02 12.33
N TYR A 221 13.82 -25.75 12.69
CA TYR A 221 13.33 -24.59 11.94
C TYR A 221 14.09 -24.38 10.62
N GLY A 222 15.36 -24.73 10.54
CA GLY A 222 16.12 -24.73 9.29
C GLY A 222 15.48 -25.64 8.24
N ALA A 223 15.06 -26.84 8.61
CA ALA A 223 14.36 -27.75 7.72
C ALA A 223 12.96 -27.24 7.29
N ASP A 224 12.25 -26.49 8.16
CA ASP A 224 10.99 -25.83 7.80
C ASP A 224 11.22 -24.67 6.82
N ILE A 225 12.26 -23.89 6.99
CA ILE A 225 12.64 -22.82 6.05
C ILE A 225 12.99 -23.41 4.68
N ASP A 226 13.79 -24.47 4.63
CA ASP A 226 14.17 -25.13 3.38
C ASP A 226 12.92 -25.64 2.63
N SER A 227 11.98 -26.27 3.33
CA SER A 227 10.70 -26.73 2.77
C SER A 227 9.82 -25.58 2.24
N ARG A 228 9.83 -24.43 2.92
CA ARG A 228 9.09 -23.24 2.47
C ARG A 228 9.73 -22.62 1.23
N VAL A 229 11.06 -22.53 1.18
CA VAL A 229 11.78 -22.06 0.00
C VAL A 229 11.55 -23.00 -1.17
N ASP A 230 11.57 -24.33 -0.97
CA ASP A 230 11.27 -25.29 -2.02
C ASP A 230 9.86 -25.14 -2.58
N SER A 231 8.88 -24.90 -1.71
CA SER A 231 7.50 -24.62 -2.12
C SER A 231 7.39 -23.28 -2.88
N TRP A 232 8.14 -22.27 -2.46
CA TRP A 232 8.18 -20.96 -3.13
C TRP A 232 8.85 -21.03 -4.50
N ARG A 233 9.91 -21.83 -4.61
CA ARG A 233 10.65 -22.10 -5.86
C ARG A 233 9.76 -22.59 -7.01
N LEU A 234 8.66 -23.29 -6.70
CA LEU A 234 7.68 -23.72 -7.70
C LEU A 234 6.92 -22.55 -8.36
N GLN A 235 6.94 -21.39 -7.73
CA GLN A 235 6.29 -20.18 -8.23
C GLN A 235 7.26 -19.24 -8.96
N PHE A 236 8.55 -19.54 -9.00
CA PHE A 236 9.57 -18.71 -9.63
C PHE A 236 9.34 -18.58 -11.14
N ASP A 237 9.28 -17.34 -11.62
CA ASP A 237 9.33 -17.04 -13.04
C ASP A 237 10.77 -17.17 -13.53
N ARG A 238 11.04 -18.25 -14.26
CA ARG A 238 12.38 -18.59 -14.74
C ARG A 238 12.84 -17.78 -15.94
N GLN A 239 11.97 -16.95 -16.51
CA GLN A 239 12.26 -16.10 -17.66
C GLN A 239 12.33 -14.63 -17.29
N ARG A 240 11.46 -14.19 -16.39
CA ARG A 240 11.29 -12.78 -16.04
C ARG A 240 11.65 -12.44 -14.58
N GLY A 241 11.94 -13.44 -13.77
CA GLY A 241 12.19 -13.25 -12.33
C GLY A 241 10.93 -13.04 -11.50
N LEU A 242 11.07 -13.01 -10.17
CA LEU A 242 9.99 -13.08 -9.20
C LEU A 242 9.03 -14.24 -9.40
N SER A 243 7.77 -14.06 -9.02
CA SER A 243 6.71 -15.06 -9.21
C SER A 243 6.08 -14.95 -10.59
N ASN A 244 5.54 -16.06 -11.09
CA ASN A 244 4.77 -16.08 -12.32
C ASN A 244 3.54 -15.18 -12.23
N GLY A 245 3.16 -14.57 -13.37
CA GLY A 245 1.97 -13.75 -13.51
C GLY A 245 2.18 -12.25 -13.29
N ALA A 246 1.07 -11.53 -13.21
CA ALA A 246 1.00 -10.09 -13.02
C ALA A 246 -0.09 -9.77 -11.99
N PRO A 247 -0.01 -8.63 -11.29
CA PRO A 247 1.10 -7.66 -11.27
C PRO A 247 2.35 -8.20 -10.54
N LYS A 248 3.54 -7.65 -10.87
CA LYS A 248 4.81 -8.02 -10.22
C LYS A 248 5.25 -6.93 -9.24
N PHE A 249 5.29 -7.28 -7.95
CA PHE A 249 5.80 -6.42 -6.88
C PHE A 249 7.22 -6.86 -6.50
N PRO A 250 8.22 -5.99 -6.56
CA PRO A 250 9.61 -6.33 -6.22
C PRO A 250 9.78 -6.90 -4.82
N ILE A 251 9.06 -6.39 -3.84
CA ILE A 251 9.14 -6.77 -2.41
C ILE A 251 10.60 -6.99 -1.99
N PRO A 252 11.37 -5.92 -1.75
CA PRO A 252 12.82 -6.01 -1.55
C PRO A 252 13.23 -6.94 -0.41
N THR A 253 12.43 -7.02 0.65
CA THR A 253 12.65 -7.93 1.78
C THR A 253 12.66 -9.41 1.37
N ASN A 254 11.88 -9.78 0.37
CA ASN A 254 11.86 -11.14 -0.16
C ASN A 254 13.14 -11.44 -0.95
N LEU A 255 13.61 -10.47 -1.73
CA LEU A 255 14.87 -10.61 -2.50
C LEU A 255 16.06 -10.69 -1.56
N ASP A 256 16.10 -9.84 -0.54
CA ASP A 256 17.14 -9.84 0.50
C ASP A 256 17.16 -11.19 1.25
N PHE A 257 16.01 -11.69 1.67
CA PHE A 257 15.89 -13.00 2.29
C PHE A 257 16.45 -14.13 1.37
N LEU A 258 16.03 -14.15 0.09
CA LEU A 258 16.48 -15.18 -0.85
C LEU A 258 17.98 -15.07 -1.13
N LEU A 259 18.54 -13.85 -1.17
CA LEU A 259 19.97 -13.60 -1.34
C LEU A 259 20.77 -14.19 -0.15
N HIS A 260 20.34 -13.89 1.08
CA HIS A 260 20.96 -14.43 2.29
C HIS A 260 20.82 -15.94 2.37
N TYR A 261 19.61 -16.45 2.14
CA TYR A 261 19.35 -17.89 2.14
C TYR A 261 20.24 -18.63 1.13
N GLY A 262 20.24 -18.15 -0.12
CA GLY A 262 21.03 -18.75 -1.21
C GLY A 262 22.53 -18.74 -0.89
N THR A 263 23.01 -17.65 -0.30
CA THR A 263 24.43 -17.53 0.11
C THR A 263 24.78 -18.49 1.24
N GLU A 264 23.97 -18.56 2.29
CA GLU A 264 24.21 -19.43 3.44
C GLU A 264 24.12 -20.94 3.08
N ARG A 265 23.22 -21.30 2.16
CA ARG A 265 23.01 -22.68 1.73
C ARG A 265 23.90 -23.08 0.54
N GLY A 266 24.56 -22.15 -0.11
CA GLY A 266 25.24 -22.38 -1.39
C GLY A 266 24.26 -22.74 -2.50
N ASP A 267 23.02 -22.21 -2.44
CA ASP A 267 21.93 -22.53 -3.36
C ASP A 267 21.99 -21.67 -4.62
N MET A 268 22.70 -22.15 -5.62
CA MET A 268 22.93 -21.44 -6.88
C MET A 268 21.63 -21.21 -7.70
N ASP A 269 20.60 -22.04 -7.51
CA ASP A 269 19.31 -21.85 -8.18
C ASP A 269 18.56 -20.64 -7.62
N VAL A 270 18.55 -20.49 -6.29
CA VAL A 270 17.97 -19.33 -5.62
C VAL A 270 18.75 -18.05 -5.96
N LEU A 271 20.08 -18.10 -5.89
CA LEU A 271 20.93 -16.94 -6.24
C LEU A 271 20.75 -16.52 -7.68
N GLY A 272 20.70 -17.48 -8.61
CA GLY A 272 20.44 -17.23 -10.03
C GLY A 272 19.05 -16.60 -10.26
N HIS A 273 18.06 -17.00 -9.47
CA HIS A 273 16.72 -16.40 -9.54
C HIS A 273 16.70 -14.96 -9.03
N VAL A 274 17.39 -14.65 -7.93
CA VAL A 274 17.53 -13.27 -7.44
C VAL A 274 18.24 -12.42 -8.49
N GLN A 275 19.37 -12.88 -9.03
CA GLN A 275 20.11 -12.16 -10.07
C GLN A 275 19.24 -11.91 -11.31
N LEU A 276 18.54 -12.92 -11.81
CA LEU A 276 17.62 -12.78 -12.94
C LEU A 276 16.56 -11.70 -12.66
N THR A 277 15.98 -11.72 -11.45
CA THR A 277 14.97 -10.72 -11.06
C THR A 277 15.52 -9.31 -11.09
N LEU A 278 16.66 -9.07 -10.46
CA LEU A 278 17.33 -7.77 -10.42
C LEU A 278 17.72 -7.29 -11.83
N ASP A 279 18.27 -8.17 -12.65
CA ASP A 279 18.64 -7.88 -14.04
C ASP A 279 17.42 -7.48 -14.89
N MET A 280 16.32 -8.20 -14.75
CA MET A 280 15.09 -7.92 -15.50
C MET A 280 14.43 -6.62 -15.04
N MET A 281 14.43 -6.34 -13.75
CA MET A 281 13.92 -5.08 -13.19
C MET A 281 14.75 -3.89 -13.69
N SER A 282 16.08 -3.97 -13.68
CA SER A 282 16.95 -2.86 -14.07
C SER A 282 16.84 -2.49 -15.54
N ARG A 283 16.46 -3.43 -16.39
CA ARG A 283 16.27 -3.25 -17.86
C ARG A 283 14.82 -2.97 -18.24
N GLY A 284 13.88 -3.20 -17.32
CA GLY A 284 12.46 -3.00 -17.55
C GLY A 284 12.02 -1.54 -17.40
N GLY A 285 10.78 -1.26 -17.80
CA GLY A 285 10.16 0.05 -17.60
C GLY A 285 9.87 0.38 -16.12
N ILE A 286 9.96 -0.63 -15.23
CA ILE A 286 9.83 -0.40 -13.77
C ILE A 286 10.97 0.46 -13.21
N TYR A 287 12.16 0.44 -13.83
CA TYR A 287 13.26 1.34 -13.52
C TYR A 287 13.15 2.63 -14.34
N ASP A 288 13.15 3.78 -13.68
CA ASP A 288 13.16 5.08 -14.35
C ASP A 288 14.54 5.38 -14.89
N GLN A 289 14.72 5.17 -16.18
CA GLN A 289 16.01 5.35 -16.88
C GLN A 289 16.49 6.82 -16.94
N ALA A 290 15.60 7.78 -16.72
CA ALA A 290 15.92 9.21 -16.77
C ALA A 290 16.13 9.80 -15.36
N GLY A 291 15.18 9.57 -14.45
CA GLY A 291 15.18 10.12 -13.09
C GLY A 291 15.77 9.20 -12.03
N GLY A 292 16.03 7.95 -12.34
CA GLY A 292 16.48 6.91 -11.41
C GLY A 292 15.38 6.39 -10.50
N GLY A 293 15.67 5.28 -9.85
CA GLY A 293 14.77 4.62 -8.92
C GLY A 293 13.74 3.71 -9.59
N PHE A 294 13.17 2.83 -8.78
CA PHE A 294 12.19 1.83 -9.20
C PHE A 294 10.78 2.26 -8.83
N ALA A 295 9.84 2.06 -9.74
CA ALA A 295 8.42 2.12 -9.44
C ALA A 295 8.06 0.96 -8.50
N ARG A 296 6.95 1.11 -7.75
CA ARG A 296 6.54 0.16 -6.72
C ARG A 296 6.23 -1.23 -7.27
N TYR A 297 5.59 -1.29 -8.45
CA TYR A 297 5.28 -2.57 -9.12
C TYR A 297 5.08 -2.38 -10.62
N SER A 298 5.19 -3.49 -11.35
CA SER A 298 4.78 -3.58 -12.74
C SER A 298 3.37 -4.16 -12.84
N THR A 299 2.54 -3.55 -13.67
CA THR A 299 1.16 -4.03 -13.92
C THR A 299 1.13 -5.26 -14.82
N ASP A 300 2.21 -5.50 -15.57
CA ASP A 300 2.41 -6.66 -16.44
C ASP A 300 3.46 -7.63 -15.89
N SER A 301 3.60 -8.78 -16.57
CA SER A 301 4.57 -9.82 -16.21
C SER A 301 5.98 -9.56 -16.72
N ASP A 302 6.17 -8.61 -17.63
CA ASP A 302 7.40 -8.38 -18.38
C ASP A 302 8.22 -7.18 -17.89
N TRP A 303 7.81 -6.56 -16.79
CA TRP A 303 8.43 -5.38 -16.19
C TRP A 303 8.34 -4.09 -17.04
N MET A 304 7.44 -4.03 -18.03
CA MET A 304 7.40 -2.95 -18.99
C MET A 304 6.46 -1.80 -18.62
N VAL A 305 5.36 -2.09 -17.94
CA VAL A 305 4.31 -1.09 -17.61
C VAL A 305 4.30 -0.82 -16.11
N PRO A 306 5.06 0.18 -15.63
CA PRO A 306 5.13 0.50 -14.21
C PRO A 306 3.84 1.16 -13.73
N HIS A 307 3.48 0.93 -12.48
CA HIS A 307 2.61 1.81 -11.74
C HIS A 307 3.45 3.00 -11.24
N PHE A 308 3.08 4.23 -11.63
CA PHE A 308 3.91 5.42 -11.46
C PHE A 308 3.97 5.96 -10.02
N GLU A 309 4.31 5.12 -9.07
CA GLU A 309 4.66 5.53 -7.71
C GLU A 309 6.04 4.98 -7.34
N LYS A 310 6.87 5.79 -6.70
CA LYS A 310 8.17 5.38 -6.17
C LYS A 310 8.16 5.53 -4.66
N MET A 311 8.26 4.39 -3.97
CA MET A 311 8.31 4.40 -2.50
C MET A 311 9.74 4.54 -2.03
N LEU A 312 9.98 5.46 -1.10
CA LEU A 312 11.34 5.69 -0.55
C LEU A 312 11.89 4.43 0.10
N TYR A 313 11.08 3.74 0.89
CA TYR A 313 11.50 2.52 1.59
C TYR A 313 11.78 1.34 0.66
N ASP A 314 11.02 1.18 -0.44
CA ASP A 314 11.30 0.15 -1.46
C ASP A 314 12.64 0.44 -2.14
N ASN A 315 12.88 1.69 -2.54
CA ASN A 315 14.11 2.10 -3.22
C ASN A 315 15.34 2.04 -2.30
N ALA A 316 15.20 2.41 -1.02
CA ALA A 316 16.28 2.30 -0.05
C ALA A 316 16.71 0.84 0.16
N GLN A 317 15.76 -0.09 0.25
CA GLN A 317 16.05 -1.52 0.40
C GLN A 317 16.62 -2.11 -0.90
N LEU A 318 16.05 -1.77 -2.07
CA LEU A 318 16.60 -2.19 -3.37
C LEU A 318 18.03 -1.72 -3.57
N LEU A 319 18.35 -0.49 -3.16
CA LEU A 319 19.73 0.01 -3.21
C LEU A 319 20.70 -0.89 -2.43
N SER A 320 20.29 -1.35 -1.24
CA SER A 320 21.07 -2.32 -0.45
C SER A 320 21.19 -3.68 -1.14
N THR A 321 20.09 -4.15 -1.73
CA THR A 321 20.08 -5.48 -2.41
C THR A 321 20.93 -5.50 -3.69
N TYR A 322 21.03 -4.35 -4.40
CA TYR A 322 21.89 -4.21 -5.59
C TYR A 322 23.36 -3.97 -5.27
N ALA A 323 23.72 -3.54 -4.05
CA ALA A 323 25.10 -3.24 -3.63
C ALA A 323 25.88 -4.50 -3.24
#